data_6467db5410da057806dd32fbd7f01afe
#
_entry.id   6467db5410da057806dd32fbd7f01afe
#
_cell.length_a   1.000
_cell.length_b   1.000
_cell.length_c   1.000
_cell.angle_alpha   90.00
_cell.angle_beta   90.00
_cell.angle_gamma   90.00
#
_symmetry.space_group_name_H-M   'P 1'
#
loop_
_entity.id
_entity.type
_entity.pdbx_description
1 polymer ?
#
loop_
_entity_poly.entity_id
_entity_poly.type
_entity_poly.pdbx_seq_one_letter_code
_entity_poly.pdbx_strand_id
1 'polypeptide(L)'
;MDEVLVEYIPLSDIVEADNNPKDHDIGQIYQSIKRFGFTQPIMMNEKTGKLLAGHGRLQTLQTMKDAGEKVPNRIKEKDGDWLVPVLKGISFDDDNEAQAYLIADNRLTELGGWNTGELVEELERLISEGLDLDGIGYDFDDLETMVSDMERTFEVEDIPDIDEEETSVKIQIGRYRFKVDPELFYEWESRVADELGSRDSDDFVDWLRETLGI
;
A
#
# COMPACT_ATOMS: atom_id res chain seq x y z
N MET A 1 -6.89 -32.59 -3.84
CA MET A 1 -6.92 -31.14 -3.60
C MET A 1 -6.33 -30.95 -2.22
N ASP A 2 -5.22 -30.25 -2.16
CA ASP A 2 -4.61 -29.98 -0.88
C ASP A 2 -5.49 -28.96 -0.17
N GLU A 3 -5.94 -29.30 1.02
CA GLU A 3 -6.80 -28.44 1.83
C GLU A 3 -5.92 -27.40 2.51
N VAL A 4 -6.25 -26.13 2.29
CA VAL A 4 -5.56 -25.03 2.98
C VAL A 4 -6.14 -24.91 4.38
N LEU A 5 -5.27 -24.96 5.39
CA LEU A 5 -5.67 -24.92 6.80
C LEU A 5 -4.71 -24.03 7.62
N VAL A 6 -5.18 -23.62 8.80
CA VAL A 6 -4.35 -22.86 9.74
C VAL A 6 -3.97 -23.75 10.91
N GLU A 7 -2.66 -23.92 11.08
CA GLU A 7 -2.07 -24.65 12.22
C GLU A 7 -1.28 -23.69 13.13
N TYR A 8 -1.21 -24.02 14.41
CA TYR A 8 -0.38 -23.30 15.38
C TYR A 8 0.95 -24.02 15.53
N ILE A 9 2.03 -23.38 15.09
CA ILE A 9 3.40 -23.92 15.08
C ILE A 9 4.26 -23.14 16.06
N PRO A 10 5.15 -23.80 16.85
CA PRO A 10 6.10 -23.10 17.70
C PRO A 10 6.94 -22.10 16.90
N LEU A 11 7.12 -20.90 17.46
CA LEU A 11 7.92 -19.85 16.83
C LEU A 11 9.36 -20.32 16.53
N SER A 12 9.91 -21.14 17.44
CA SER A 12 11.22 -21.76 17.29
C SER A 12 11.36 -22.74 16.12
N ASP A 13 10.23 -23.30 15.64
CA ASP A 13 10.23 -24.32 14.58
C ASP A 13 9.98 -23.72 13.20
N ILE A 14 9.73 -22.41 13.11
CA ILE A 14 9.47 -21.72 11.83
C ILE A 14 10.81 -21.36 11.17
N VAL A 15 11.01 -21.89 9.97
CA VAL A 15 12.23 -21.67 9.17
C VAL A 15 11.96 -20.59 8.12
N GLU A 16 12.79 -19.55 8.12
CA GLU A 16 12.72 -18.50 7.11
C GLU A 16 13.13 -19.01 5.72
N ALA A 17 12.72 -18.28 4.67
CA ALA A 17 13.23 -18.52 3.32
C ALA A 17 14.74 -18.19 3.29
N ASP A 18 15.50 -18.91 2.45
CA ASP A 18 16.93 -18.66 2.32
C ASP A 18 17.25 -17.26 1.75
N ASN A 19 16.32 -16.71 0.99
CA ASN A 19 16.49 -15.42 0.32
C ASN A 19 15.16 -14.67 0.25
N ASN A 20 15.04 -13.59 1.03
CA ASN A 20 13.94 -12.65 0.96
C ASN A 20 14.51 -11.25 0.71
N PRO A 21 14.36 -10.69 -0.51
CA PRO A 21 14.88 -9.36 -0.85
C PRO A 21 14.06 -8.20 -0.30
N LYS A 22 12.90 -8.46 0.35
CA LYS A 22 12.01 -7.44 0.87
C LYS A 22 12.50 -6.93 2.23
N ASP A 23 12.74 -5.63 2.32
CA ASP A 23 12.94 -4.95 3.60
C ASP A 23 11.60 -4.77 4.34
N HIS A 24 11.66 -4.79 5.66
CA HIS A 24 10.48 -4.67 6.51
C HIS A 24 10.68 -3.60 7.58
N ASP A 25 9.71 -2.71 7.71
CA ASP A 25 9.65 -1.82 8.87
C ASP A 25 9.12 -2.58 10.09
N ILE A 26 10.06 -3.15 10.84
CA ILE A 26 9.76 -3.93 12.06
C ILE A 26 9.09 -3.06 13.10
N GLY A 27 9.42 -1.75 13.17
CA GLY A 27 8.81 -0.82 14.11
C GLY A 27 7.32 -0.63 13.85
N GLN A 28 6.93 -0.39 12.61
CA GLN A 28 5.52 -0.26 12.23
C GLN A 28 4.74 -1.56 12.40
N ILE A 29 5.34 -2.69 12.01
CA ILE A 29 4.71 -4.01 12.22
C ILE A 29 4.53 -4.29 13.71
N TYR A 30 5.49 -3.93 14.55
CA TYR A 30 5.42 -4.06 16.00
C TYR A 30 4.24 -3.27 16.59
N GLN A 31 4.10 -1.98 16.24
CA GLN A 31 2.97 -1.16 16.68
C GLN A 31 1.63 -1.73 16.23
N SER A 32 1.56 -2.21 15.00
CA SER A 32 0.36 -2.85 14.46
C SER A 32 -0.01 -4.13 15.21
N ILE A 33 0.96 -4.99 15.51
CA ILE A 33 0.71 -6.22 16.29
C ILE A 33 0.30 -5.86 17.73
N LYS A 34 0.88 -4.86 18.34
CA LYS A 34 0.49 -4.40 19.69
C LYS A 34 -0.95 -3.91 19.73
N ARG A 35 -1.36 -3.16 18.73
CA ARG A 35 -2.70 -2.58 18.66
C ARG A 35 -3.78 -3.59 18.27
N PHE A 36 -3.55 -4.30 17.18
CA PHE A 36 -4.56 -5.17 16.57
C PHE A 36 -4.41 -6.66 16.92
N GLY A 37 -3.27 -7.04 17.49
CA GLY A 37 -2.86 -8.43 17.65
C GLY A 37 -2.35 -9.04 16.34
N PHE A 38 -2.05 -10.32 16.36
CA PHE A 38 -1.57 -11.07 15.19
C PHE A 38 -2.76 -11.46 14.30
N THR A 39 -3.09 -10.64 13.31
CA THR A 39 -4.33 -10.75 12.54
C THR A 39 -4.20 -11.59 11.27
N GLN A 40 -3.00 -11.72 10.71
CA GLN A 40 -2.73 -12.46 9.48
C GLN A 40 -1.79 -13.63 9.75
N PRO A 41 -2.18 -14.89 9.48
CA PRO A 41 -1.27 -16.03 9.53
C PRO A 41 -0.05 -15.79 8.64
N ILE A 42 1.09 -16.35 9.01
CA ILE A 42 2.23 -16.49 8.11
C ILE A 42 2.00 -17.71 7.21
N MET A 43 2.70 -17.80 6.07
CA MET A 43 2.49 -18.86 5.10
C MET A 43 3.77 -19.68 4.92
N MET A 44 3.65 -20.99 4.94
CA MET A 44 4.76 -21.91 4.75
C MET A 44 4.56 -22.80 3.52
N ASN A 45 5.65 -23.09 2.83
CA ASN A 45 5.70 -24.12 1.77
C ASN A 45 5.63 -25.50 2.40
N GLU A 46 4.60 -26.28 2.06
CA GLU A 46 4.38 -27.62 2.63
C GLU A 46 5.52 -28.60 2.29
N LYS A 47 6.12 -28.48 1.10
CA LYS A 47 7.22 -29.37 0.66
C LYS A 47 8.53 -29.09 1.38
N THR A 48 8.86 -27.83 1.62
CA THR A 48 10.17 -27.43 2.14
C THR A 48 10.15 -27.06 3.61
N GLY A 49 8.97 -26.79 4.17
CA GLY A 49 8.81 -26.27 5.53
C GLY A 49 9.34 -24.84 5.71
N LYS A 50 9.67 -24.13 4.62
CA LYS A 50 10.19 -22.76 4.66
C LYS A 50 9.06 -21.73 4.52
N LEU A 51 9.28 -20.54 5.10
CA LEU A 51 8.36 -19.42 5.04
C LEU A 51 8.23 -18.90 3.60
N LEU A 52 7.00 -18.63 3.17
CA LEU A 52 6.66 -18.00 1.88
C LEU A 52 6.23 -16.54 2.04
N ALA A 53 5.48 -16.23 3.11
CA ALA A 53 5.00 -14.89 3.38
C ALA A 53 4.91 -14.60 4.89
N GLY A 54 5.18 -13.36 5.26
CA GLY A 54 5.10 -12.89 6.64
C GLY A 54 6.44 -12.83 7.39
N HIS A 55 7.57 -12.69 6.67
CA HIS A 55 8.91 -12.57 7.25
C HIS A 55 9.01 -11.43 8.27
N GLY A 56 8.54 -10.23 7.94
CA GLY A 56 8.53 -9.10 8.89
C GLY A 56 7.70 -9.39 10.15
N ARG A 57 6.55 -10.06 10.02
CA ARG A 57 5.73 -10.48 11.17
C ARG A 57 6.44 -11.52 12.03
N LEU A 58 7.14 -12.47 11.41
CA LEU A 58 7.95 -13.45 12.14
C LEU A 58 9.06 -12.79 12.93
N GLN A 59 9.86 -11.92 12.30
CA GLN A 59 10.94 -11.18 12.94
C GLN A 59 10.43 -10.30 14.09
N THR A 60 9.28 -9.66 13.89
CA THR A 60 8.63 -8.86 14.93
C THR A 60 8.26 -9.73 16.14
N LEU A 61 7.65 -10.91 15.93
CA LEU A 61 7.33 -11.82 17.04
C LEU A 61 8.57 -12.32 17.76
N GLN A 62 9.66 -12.60 17.06
CA GLN A 62 10.94 -12.97 17.67
C GLN A 62 11.47 -11.83 18.55
N THR A 63 11.48 -10.60 18.01
CA THR A 63 11.90 -9.40 18.76
C THR A 63 11.05 -9.19 20.02
N MET A 64 9.73 -9.29 19.92
CA MET A 64 8.82 -9.15 21.07
C MET A 64 9.07 -10.22 22.13
N LYS A 65 9.26 -11.47 21.70
CA LYS A 65 9.52 -12.59 22.62
C LYS A 65 10.86 -12.42 23.33
N ASP A 66 11.92 -12.06 22.60
CA ASP A 66 13.26 -11.83 23.16
C ASP A 66 13.29 -10.65 24.13
N ALA A 67 12.46 -9.64 23.92
CA ALA A 67 12.25 -8.53 24.84
C ALA A 67 11.41 -8.90 26.09
N GLY A 68 10.89 -10.12 26.17
CA GLY A 68 10.06 -10.58 27.28
C GLY A 68 8.67 -9.95 27.32
N GLU A 69 8.14 -9.56 26.18
CA GLU A 69 6.81 -8.97 26.10
C GLU A 69 5.69 -9.98 26.33
N LYS A 70 4.50 -9.45 26.59
CA LYS A 70 3.32 -10.29 26.71
C LYS A 70 2.96 -10.87 25.33
N VAL A 71 2.48 -12.10 25.35
CA VAL A 71 1.97 -12.80 24.16
C VAL A 71 0.90 -11.95 23.47
N PRO A 72 1.07 -11.60 22.18
CA PRO A 72 0.08 -10.84 21.44
C PRO A 72 -1.24 -11.62 21.28
N ASN A 73 -2.34 -10.90 21.09
CA ASN A 73 -3.61 -11.52 20.78
C ASN A 73 -3.47 -12.44 19.54
N ARG A 74 -4.10 -13.62 19.59
CA ARG A 74 -4.10 -14.68 18.55
C ARG A 74 -2.79 -15.47 18.42
N ILE A 75 -1.77 -15.14 19.22
CA ILE A 75 -0.64 -16.03 19.52
C ILE A 75 -1.00 -16.84 20.76
N LYS A 76 -0.63 -18.10 20.81
CA LYS A 76 -0.78 -18.94 22.00
C LYS A 76 0.59 -19.15 22.64
N GLU A 77 0.59 -19.48 23.91
CA GLU A 77 1.80 -19.87 24.62
C GLU A 77 1.68 -21.34 25.09
N LYS A 78 2.72 -22.10 24.88
CA LYS A 78 2.83 -23.47 25.35
C LYS A 78 4.29 -23.82 25.62
N ASP A 79 4.54 -24.40 26.80
CA ASP A 79 5.88 -24.89 27.21
C ASP A 79 6.99 -23.82 27.09
N GLY A 80 6.66 -22.53 27.29
CA GLY A 80 7.58 -21.40 27.19
C GLY A 80 7.86 -20.93 25.76
N ASP A 81 7.18 -21.47 24.76
CA ASP A 81 7.25 -20.99 23.39
C ASP A 81 5.93 -20.37 22.92
N TRP A 82 6.02 -19.49 21.93
CA TRP A 82 4.86 -18.89 21.28
C TRP A 82 4.42 -19.74 20.10
N LEU A 83 3.14 -20.07 20.04
CA LEU A 83 2.55 -20.79 18.93
C LEU A 83 1.92 -19.80 17.95
N VAL A 84 2.47 -19.75 16.75
CA VAL A 84 2.11 -18.81 15.67
C VAL A 84 1.12 -19.48 14.72
N PRO A 85 0.00 -18.82 14.34
CA PRO A 85 -0.89 -19.36 13.31
C PRO A 85 -0.22 -19.30 11.94
N VAL A 86 -0.13 -20.45 11.29
CA VAL A 86 0.54 -20.69 10.02
C VAL A 86 -0.44 -21.26 9.02
N LEU A 87 -0.48 -20.70 7.82
CA LEU A 87 -1.23 -21.24 6.69
C LEU A 87 -0.43 -22.38 6.05
N LYS A 88 -1.02 -23.55 6.02
CA LYS A 88 -0.46 -24.82 5.51
C LYS A 88 -1.25 -25.31 4.29
N GLY A 89 -0.76 -26.36 3.63
CA GLY A 89 -1.39 -26.93 2.44
C GLY A 89 -1.03 -26.20 1.14
N ILE A 90 -0.06 -25.30 1.17
CA ILE A 90 0.43 -24.59 -0.01
C ILE A 90 1.79 -25.18 -0.41
N SER A 91 1.90 -25.61 -1.67
CA SER A 91 3.14 -26.14 -2.22
C SER A 91 3.34 -25.68 -3.65
N PHE A 92 4.59 -25.57 -4.05
CA PHE A 92 5.00 -25.23 -5.41
C PHE A 92 5.77 -26.39 -6.05
N ASP A 93 5.87 -26.41 -7.37
CA ASP A 93 6.50 -27.49 -8.09
C ASP A 93 7.99 -27.60 -7.77
N ASP A 94 8.67 -26.45 -7.67
CA ASP A 94 10.08 -26.35 -7.28
C ASP A 94 10.36 -25.08 -6.46
N ASP A 95 11.63 -24.92 -6.03
CA ASP A 95 12.06 -23.78 -5.22
C ASP A 95 12.06 -22.46 -6.00
N ASN A 96 12.21 -22.48 -7.34
CA ASN A 96 12.17 -21.26 -8.15
C ASN A 96 10.75 -20.72 -8.23
N GLU A 97 9.75 -21.59 -8.36
CA GLU A 97 8.34 -21.22 -8.36
C GLU A 97 7.93 -20.66 -6.98
N ALA A 98 8.40 -21.26 -5.89
CA ALA A 98 8.20 -20.76 -4.55
C ALA A 98 8.83 -19.35 -4.36
N GLN A 99 10.04 -19.15 -4.89
CA GLN A 99 10.72 -17.86 -4.86
C GLN A 99 10.00 -16.81 -5.74
N ALA A 100 9.52 -17.20 -6.92
CA ALA A 100 8.74 -16.36 -7.79
C ALA A 100 7.43 -15.90 -7.11
N TYR A 101 6.76 -16.81 -6.40
CA TYR A 101 5.58 -16.49 -5.62
C TYR A 101 5.90 -15.48 -4.51
N LEU A 102 6.97 -15.68 -3.73
CA LEU A 102 7.40 -14.75 -2.68
C LEU A 102 7.60 -13.32 -3.22
N ILE A 103 8.24 -13.20 -4.39
CA ILE A 103 8.43 -11.91 -5.06
C ILE A 103 7.08 -11.34 -5.53
N ALA A 104 6.22 -12.16 -6.13
CA ALA A 104 4.93 -11.74 -6.66
C ALA A 104 3.99 -11.25 -5.54
N ASP A 105 3.89 -11.97 -4.42
CA ASP A 105 3.07 -11.61 -3.25
C ASP A 105 3.43 -10.21 -2.74
N ASN A 106 4.71 -9.91 -2.60
CA ASN A 106 5.18 -8.58 -2.21
C ASN A 106 4.89 -7.53 -3.30
N ARG A 107 5.22 -7.83 -4.57
CA ARG A 107 5.10 -6.86 -5.67
C ARG A 107 3.68 -6.49 -5.99
N LEU A 108 2.75 -7.44 -5.94
CA LEU A 108 1.33 -7.17 -6.20
C LEU A 108 0.72 -6.24 -5.17
N THR A 109 1.16 -6.33 -3.91
CA THR A 109 0.74 -5.38 -2.86
C THR A 109 1.27 -3.96 -3.15
N GLU A 110 2.50 -3.83 -3.68
CA GLU A 110 3.09 -2.53 -4.03
C GLU A 110 2.48 -1.91 -5.29
N LEU A 111 1.98 -2.72 -6.22
CA LEU A 111 1.32 -2.24 -7.44
C LEU A 111 -0.08 -1.69 -7.18
N GLY A 112 -0.69 -2.06 -6.08
CA GLY A 112 -1.90 -1.42 -5.59
C GLY A 112 -1.59 0.00 -5.10
N GLY A 113 -2.48 0.94 -5.38
CA GLY A 113 -2.40 2.30 -4.83
C GLY A 113 -3.53 2.55 -3.84
N TRP A 114 -3.57 3.77 -3.33
CA TRP A 114 -4.68 4.30 -2.55
C TRP A 114 -5.38 5.39 -3.37
N ASN A 115 -6.70 5.49 -3.25
CA ASN A 115 -7.39 6.72 -3.55
C ASN A 115 -7.04 7.70 -2.41
N THR A 116 -6.16 8.64 -2.69
CA THR A 116 -5.61 9.54 -1.65
C THR A 116 -6.71 10.36 -0.98
N GLY A 117 -7.72 10.83 -1.74
CA GLY A 117 -8.85 11.58 -1.18
C GLY A 117 -9.66 10.75 -0.18
N GLU A 118 -10.09 9.57 -0.58
CA GLU A 118 -10.83 8.66 0.30
C GLU A 118 -10.01 8.22 1.52
N LEU A 119 -8.69 8.03 1.35
CA LEU A 119 -7.80 7.69 2.44
C LEU A 119 -7.71 8.82 3.47
N VAL A 120 -7.53 10.07 3.02
CA VAL A 120 -7.48 11.26 3.87
C VAL A 120 -8.79 11.40 4.65
N GLU A 121 -9.94 11.35 3.97
CA GLU A 121 -11.26 11.43 4.61
C GLU A 121 -11.45 10.36 5.69
N GLU A 122 -11.02 9.13 5.43
CA GLU A 122 -11.14 8.04 6.40
C GLU A 122 -10.21 8.22 7.59
N LEU A 123 -8.96 8.67 7.40
CA LEU A 123 -8.02 8.95 8.48
C LEU A 123 -8.53 10.10 9.37
N GLU A 124 -9.01 11.19 8.76
CA GLU A 124 -9.62 12.33 9.49
C GLU A 124 -10.86 11.91 10.28
N ARG A 125 -11.71 11.08 9.68
CA ARG A 125 -12.90 10.52 10.37
C ARG A 125 -12.49 9.72 11.61
N LEU A 126 -11.51 8.82 11.48
CA LEU A 126 -11.00 8.00 12.59
C LEU A 126 -10.45 8.89 13.71
N ILE A 127 -9.66 9.90 13.38
CA ILE A 127 -9.12 10.87 14.34
C ILE A 127 -10.26 11.62 15.04
N SER A 128 -11.27 12.07 14.30
CA SER A 128 -12.42 12.79 14.86
C SER A 128 -13.25 11.94 15.84
N GLU A 129 -13.24 10.63 15.66
CA GLU A 129 -13.84 9.64 16.56
C GLU A 129 -12.95 9.30 17.77
N GLY A 130 -11.77 9.90 17.86
CA GLY A 130 -10.86 9.76 18.99
C GLY A 130 -9.89 8.57 18.86
N LEU A 131 -9.71 8.01 17.67
CA LEU A 131 -8.67 7.03 17.42
C LEU A 131 -7.35 7.75 17.11
N ASP A 132 -6.25 7.18 17.61
CA ASP A 132 -4.90 7.58 17.20
C ASP A 132 -4.46 6.85 15.91
N LEU A 133 -3.37 7.28 15.29
CA LEU A 133 -2.81 6.67 14.08
C LEU A 133 -1.74 5.60 14.38
N ASP A 134 -1.43 5.34 15.66
CA ASP A 134 -0.42 4.36 16.04
C ASP A 134 -0.72 2.96 15.47
N GLY A 135 0.24 2.35 14.81
CA GLY A 135 0.12 1.00 14.25
C GLY A 135 -0.73 0.87 12.98
N ILE A 136 -1.21 1.99 12.43
CA ILE A 136 -1.91 2.02 11.12
C ILE A 136 -0.90 2.10 9.97
N GLY A 137 0.30 2.64 10.24
CA GLY A 137 1.33 2.85 9.23
C GLY A 137 1.30 4.23 8.59
N TYR A 138 0.47 5.13 9.10
CA TYR A 138 0.44 6.56 8.81
C TYR A 138 0.60 7.35 10.10
N ASP A 139 1.21 8.53 10.01
CA ASP A 139 1.28 9.49 11.09
C ASP A 139 0.63 10.83 10.69
N PHE A 140 0.69 11.81 11.59
CA PHE A 140 0.11 13.13 11.33
C PHE A 140 0.88 13.90 10.24
N ASP A 141 2.19 13.69 10.12
CA ASP A 141 3.01 14.33 9.09
C ASP A 141 2.69 13.76 7.71
N ASP A 142 2.43 12.43 7.62
CA ASP A 142 1.94 11.79 6.41
C ASP A 142 0.59 12.38 5.97
N LEU A 143 -0.35 12.52 6.92
CA LEU A 143 -1.67 13.08 6.64
C LEU A 143 -1.57 14.53 6.16
N GLU A 144 -0.78 15.36 6.85
CA GLU A 144 -0.55 16.76 6.45
C GLU A 144 0.07 16.85 5.05
N THR A 145 1.01 15.95 4.75
CA THR A 145 1.64 15.87 3.41
C THR A 145 0.60 15.50 2.34
N MET A 146 -0.23 14.48 2.58
CA MET A 146 -1.27 14.07 1.64
C MET A 146 -2.28 15.19 1.39
N VAL A 147 -2.75 15.89 2.43
CA VAL A 147 -3.66 17.05 2.32
C VAL A 147 -3.01 18.17 1.51
N SER A 148 -1.74 18.52 1.84
CA SER A 148 -1.01 19.57 1.12
C SER A 148 -0.80 19.22 -0.36
N ASP A 149 -0.51 17.96 -0.68
CA ASP A 149 -0.34 17.52 -2.07
C ASP A 149 -1.68 17.54 -2.83
N MET A 150 -2.79 17.22 -2.17
CA MET A 150 -4.13 17.39 -2.75
C MET A 150 -4.43 18.87 -3.01
N GLU A 151 -4.19 19.76 -2.03
CA GLU A 151 -4.40 21.19 -2.19
C GLU A 151 -3.55 21.77 -3.32
N ARG A 152 -2.29 21.37 -3.44
CA ARG A 152 -1.43 21.75 -4.58
C ARG A 152 -1.93 21.24 -5.92
N THR A 153 -2.60 20.10 -5.92
CA THR A 153 -3.23 19.57 -7.15
C THR A 153 -4.48 20.38 -7.50
N PHE A 154 -5.11 21.04 -6.51
CA PHE A 154 -6.25 21.94 -6.69
C PHE A 154 -5.87 23.43 -6.75
N GLU A 155 -4.71 23.84 -6.20
CA GLU A 155 -4.12 25.10 -6.58
C GLU A 155 -3.68 24.94 -8.03
N VAL A 156 -4.47 25.51 -8.93
CA VAL A 156 -3.93 25.89 -10.23
C VAL A 156 -2.68 26.67 -9.90
N GLU A 157 -1.50 26.09 -10.17
CA GLU A 157 -0.25 26.82 -10.06
C GLU A 157 -0.54 28.23 -10.63
N ASP A 158 -0.33 29.26 -9.80
CA ASP A 158 -0.26 30.61 -10.33
C ASP A 158 0.56 30.50 -11.61
N ILE A 159 -0.07 30.74 -12.76
CA ILE A 159 0.54 30.58 -14.05
C ILE A 159 1.89 31.26 -13.92
N PRO A 160 3.03 30.52 -13.91
CA PRO A 160 4.32 31.17 -13.72
C PRO A 160 4.37 32.26 -14.78
N ASP A 161 4.72 33.50 -14.37
CA ASP A 161 4.88 34.61 -15.29
C ASP A 161 5.54 34.05 -16.55
N ILE A 162 4.80 34.03 -17.64
CA ILE A 162 5.21 33.37 -18.89
C ILE A 162 6.49 34.09 -19.30
N ASP A 163 7.63 33.41 -19.09
CA ASP A 163 8.86 33.86 -19.75
C ASP A 163 8.53 33.94 -21.24
N GLU A 164 8.56 35.12 -21.82
CA GLU A 164 8.14 35.39 -23.22
C GLU A 164 8.85 34.51 -24.27
N GLU A 165 9.69 33.56 -23.83
CA GLU A 165 10.44 32.63 -24.68
C GLU A 165 9.84 31.18 -24.71
N GLU A 166 8.87 30.78 -23.89
CA GLU A 166 8.25 29.44 -24.00
C GLU A 166 7.06 29.44 -24.99
N THR A 167 7.37 29.11 -26.24
CA THR A 167 6.40 29.05 -27.33
C THR A 167 5.50 27.80 -27.34
N SER A 168 5.40 27.04 -26.22
CA SER A 168 4.58 25.81 -26.20
C SER A 168 4.25 25.33 -24.80
N VAL A 169 3.02 24.83 -24.61
CA VAL A 169 2.58 24.13 -23.38
C VAL A 169 2.85 22.64 -23.51
N LYS A 170 3.42 22.04 -22.46
CA LYS A 170 3.67 20.58 -22.38
C LYS A 170 2.46 19.88 -21.79
N ILE A 171 1.89 18.91 -22.51
CA ILE A 171 0.78 18.08 -22.07
C ILE A 171 1.25 16.63 -21.93
N GLN A 172 0.77 15.96 -20.87
CA GLN A 172 0.97 14.54 -20.69
C GLN A 172 -0.37 13.84 -20.48
N ILE A 173 -0.65 12.84 -21.33
CA ILE A 173 -1.81 11.95 -21.19
C ILE A 173 -1.28 10.51 -21.13
N GLY A 174 -1.31 9.92 -19.97
CA GLY A 174 -0.70 8.60 -19.74
C GLY A 174 0.79 8.60 -20.07
N ARG A 175 1.20 7.75 -21.03
CA ARG A 175 2.60 7.65 -21.49
C ARG A 175 2.96 8.65 -22.60
N TYR A 176 1.98 9.34 -23.18
CA TYR A 176 2.22 10.27 -24.28
C TYR A 176 2.49 11.67 -23.77
N ARG A 177 3.56 12.28 -24.26
CA ARG A 177 3.95 13.66 -23.98
C ARG A 177 4.06 14.41 -25.29
N PHE A 178 3.42 15.57 -25.36
CA PHE A 178 3.45 16.43 -26.55
C PHE A 178 3.37 17.89 -26.16
N LYS A 179 3.71 18.76 -27.10
CA LYS A 179 3.65 20.20 -26.93
C LYS A 179 2.54 20.77 -27.80
N VAL A 180 1.80 21.71 -27.26
CA VAL A 180 0.76 22.45 -27.97
C VAL A 180 1.05 23.95 -27.92
N ASP A 181 0.49 24.68 -28.87
CA ASP A 181 0.51 26.13 -28.84
C ASP A 181 -0.27 26.64 -27.62
N PRO A 182 0.25 27.65 -26.86
CA PRO A 182 -0.41 28.17 -25.68
C PRO A 182 -1.82 28.70 -25.95
N GLU A 183 -2.03 29.43 -27.09
CA GLU A 183 -3.35 29.96 -27.42
C GLU A 183 -4.37 28.84 -27.62
N LEU A 184 -3.96 27.76 -28.30
CA LEU A 184 -4.79 26.57 -28.50
C LEU A 184 -5.09 25.86 -27.20
N PHE A 185 -4.12 25.80 -26.29
CA PHE A 185 -4.31 25.19 -24.97
C PHE A 185 -5.31 25.96 -24.12
N TYR A 186 -5.19 27.26 -24.02
CA TYR A 186 -6.09 28.11 -23.23
C TYR A 186 -7.50 28.19 -23.82
N GLU A 187 -7.64 28.15 -25.15
CA GLU A 187 -8.94 28.07 -25.81
C GLU A 187 -9.62 26.75 -25.47
N TRP A 188 -8.88 25.64 -25.49
CA TRP A 188 -9.37 24.34 -25.13
C TRP A 188 -9.76 24.25 -23.62
N GLU A 189 -8.90 24.74 -22.74
CA GLU A 189 -9.14 24.75 -21.29
C GLU A 189 -10.39 25.58 -20.94
N SER A 190 -10.56 26.75 -21.51
CA SER A 190 -11.73 27.60 -21.33
C SER A 190 -13.02 26.89 -21.79
N ARG A 191 -12.98 26.22 -22.92
CA ARG A 191 -14.11 25.43 -23.41
C ARG A 191 -14.48 24.28 -22.49
N VAL A 192 -13.50 23.55 -22.01
CA VAL A 192 -13.71 22.44 -21.07
C VAL A 192 -14.34 22.97 -19.78
N ALA A 193 -13.82 24.07 -19.22
CA ALA A 193 -14.37 24.68 -18.01
C ALA A 193 -15.81 25.18 -18.19
N ASP A 194 -16.13 25.74 -19.37
CA ASP A 194 -17.48 26.21 -19.69
C ASP A 194 -18.49 25.05 -19.89
N GLU A 195 -18.04 23.95 -20.50
CA GLU A 195 -18.90 22.78 -20.77
C GLU A 195 -19.13 21.94 -19.50
N LEU A 196 -18.12 21.77 -18.65
CA LEU A 196 -18.23 20.97 -17.44
C LEU A 196 -18.98 21.72 -16.32
N GLY A 197 -18.82 23.04 -16.21
CA GLY A 197 -19.36 23.83 -15.10
C GLY A 197 -18.88 23.39 -13.72
N SER A 198 -17.96 22.44 -13.64
CA SER A 198 -17.38 21.80 -12.48
C SER A 198 -15.88 21.57 -12.73
N ARG A 199 -15.09 21.49 -11.66
CA ARG A 199 -13.66 21.11 -11.72
C ARG A 199 -13.42 19.71 -11.18
N ASP A 200 -14.46 18.87 -11.09
CA ASP A 200 -14.33 17.50 -10.62
C ASP A 200 -13.62 16.63 -11.67
N SER A 201 -12.71 15.78 -11.22
CA SER A 201 -11.94 14.88 -12.07
C SER A 201 -12.81 13.83 -12.78
N ASP A 202 -13.89 13.40 -12.13
CA ASP A 202 -14.79 12.39 -12.68
C ASP A 202 -15.65 12.98 -13.82
N ASP A 203 -16.15 14.19 -13.64
CA ASP A 203 -16.86 14.95 -14.69
C ASP A 203 -15.94 15.17 -15.91
N PHE A 204 -14.65 15.47 -15.67
CA PHE A 204 -13.67 15.60 -16.76
C PHE A 204 -13.43 14.29 -17.50
N VAL A 205 -13.32 13.17 -16.77
CA VAL A 205 -13.12 11.84 -17.36
C VAL A 205 -14.34 11.43 -18.22
N ASP A 206 -15.54 11.66 -17.73
CA ASP A 206 -16.77 11.36 -18.46
C ASP A 206 -16.94 12.25 -19.71
N TRP A 207 -16.66 13.54 -19.59
CA TRP A 207 -16.60 14.46 -20.72
C TRP A 207 -15.56 14.02 -21.77
N LEU A 208 -14.38 13.58 -21.33
CA LEU A 208 -13.31 13.11 -22.22
C LEU A 208 -13.72 11.84 -22.96
N ARG A 209 -14.39 10.91 -22.29
CA ARG A 209 -14.94 9.69 -22.89
C ARG A 209 -15.97 10.01 -23.98
N GLU A 210 -16.90 10.91 -23.67
CA GLU A 210 -17.94 11.31 -24.61
C GLU A 210 -17.33 12.01 -25.83
N THR A 211 -16.37 12.90 -25.62
CA THR A 211 -15.67 13.64 -26.69
C THR A 211 -14.84 12.72 -27.60
N LEU A 212 -14.20 11.68 -27.02
CA LEU A 212 -13.39 10.70 -27.76
C LEU A 212 -14.21 9.54 -28.33
N GLY A 213 -15.47 9.39 -27.92
CA GLY A 213 -16.35 8.32 -28.37
C GLY A 213 -15.96 6.93 -27.87
N ILE A 214 -15.39 6.84 -26.62
CA ILE A 214 -14.90 5.59 -25.98
C ILE A 214 -15.61 5.32 -24.67
#